data_0095b1cbaddcb8d9bf68656282a146d1
#
_entry.id   0095b1cbaddcb8d9bf68656282a146d1
#
_cell.length_a   1.000
_cell.length_b   1.000
_cell.length_c   1.000
_cell.angle_alpha   90.00
_cell.angle_beta   90.00
_cell.angle_gamma   90.00
#
_symmetry.space_group_name_H-M   'P 1'
#
loop_
_entity.id
_entity.type
_entity.pdbx_description
1 polymer ?
#
loop_
_entity_poly.entity_id
_entity_poly.type
_entity_poly.pdbx_seq_one_letter_code
_entity_poly.pdbx_strand_id
1 'polypeptide(L)'
;MCLPLPALGQRSQMPTAATDATVKWDSVAVFQEMDASSEQTSALKKGSSVYVDLRIDQGGKTWCGVRPSRQANRIGFVDCKSLERVGSAPPPVTSSRGGVTSEPSRGASAEIPLVRPATPTANGYAAMKSQVIKEGVIDSGYIATLEAQAAGGGASAVTRAALAHLAAGEFELSQHEADKAVEHFEAMELFSGRQRELVLASLSGRAYALLMKSEFSAALELIARARKITPQSQELAALSGWTHYRLNQVDAAIADLEFAQRIRPSPRVADLLEKANRDKGAEDDFREGDSRHFVIRYHGGASRQLASEVIRILEDQFQSLESELHYAPAEPIAVILYTREIFRDVTRVPDWAGALNDGRIRLPVQGMETVSEPLARSLKHELTHSFLFQKTQGRCPVWLHEGIAQWMEGRRSGQAAPQLMAMYQSGKGKSLSYREASWMKLSSSEAWFSYGWSLAIVESIEASSGADGLERLLDAERTESSGEAALLQGLRTNYSGLDEATAEYLRKTYLQ
;
A
#
# COMPACT_ATOMS: atom_id res chain seq x y z
N MET A 1 -7.46 -39.68 -37.73
CA MET A 1 -7.43 -40.24 -36.37
C MET A 1 -7.29 -39.08 -35.40
N CYS A 2 -8.43 -38.59 -34.88
CA CYS A 2 -8.45 -37.55 -33.87
C CYS A 2 -8.51 -38.21 -32.50
N LEU A 3 -7.56 -37.91 -31.63
CA LEU A 3 -7.62 -38.23 -30.21
C LEU A 3 -8.30 -37.09 -29.46
N PRO A 4 -9.22 -37.36 -28.54
CA PRO A 4 -9.89 -36.31 -27.76
C PRO A 4 -8.99 -35.79 -26.65
N LEU A 5 -8.97 -34.46 -26.48
CA LEU A 5 -8.38 -33.78 -25.35
C LEU A 5 -9.23 -34.01 -24.08
N PRO A 6 -8.64 -34.23 -22.92
CA PRO A 6 -9.39 -34.38 -21.69
C PRO A 6 -9.93 -33.01 -21.20
N ALA A 7 -11.16 -33.04 -20.71
CA ALA A 7 -11.87 -31.89 -20.15
C ALA A 7 -11.16 -31.35 -18.89
N LEU A 8 -10.72 -30.13 -18.97
CA LEU A 8 -10.27 -29.34 -17.82
C LEU A 8 -11.46 -28.78 -17.07
N GLY A 9 -11.91 -29.53 -16.06
CA GLY A 9 -12.94 -29.11 -15.11
C GLY A 9 -12.40 -29.15 -13.68
N GLN A 10 -11.43 -28.30 -13.34
CA GLN A 10 -11.08 -28.07 -11.94
C GLN A 10 -11.25 -26.60 -11.59
N ARG A 11 -12.34 -26.30 -10.87
CA ARG A 11 -12.48 -25.02 -10.16
C ARG A 11 -11.53 -25.03 -8.97
N SER A 12 -10.40 -24.35 -9.09
CA SER A 12 -9.51 -24.05 -7.98
C SER A 12 -10.18 -23.00 -7.11
N GLN A 13 -10.69 -23.41 -5.95
CA GLN A 13 -11.11 -22.46 -4.90
C GLN A 13 -9.88 -22.01 -4.10
N MET A 14 -9.77 -20.71 -3.84
CA MET A 14 -8.69 -20.14 -3.04
C MET A 14 -8.61 -20.78 -1.65
N PRO A 15 -7.40 -20.93 -1.05
CA PRO A 15 -7.26 -21.42 0.30
C PRO A 15 -7.91 -20.44 1.28
N THR A 16 -8.88 -20.91 2.04
CA THR A 16 -9.38 -20.22 3.24
C THR A 16 -8.23 -20.05 4.23
N ALA A 17 -8.19 -18.92 4.93
CA ALA A 17 -7.17 -18.64 5.94
C ALA A 17 -6.88 -19.88 6.80
N ALA A 18 -5.60 -20.25 6.87
CA ALA A 18 -5.14 -21.41 7.58
C ALA A 18 -5.50 -21.30 9.09
N THR A 19 -6.11 -22.35 9.65
CA THR A 19 -6.66 -22.32 11.02
C THR A 19 -6.25 -23.55 11.82
N ASP A 20 -6.02 -23.36 13.13
CA ASP A 20 -5.86 -24.47 14.08
C ASP A 20 -7.20 -25.22 14.22
N ALA A 21 -7.15 -26.54 14.19
CA ALA A 21 -8.31 -27.42 14.31
C ALA A 21 -7.99 -28.64 15.17
N THR A 22 -9.03 -29.23 15.79
CA THR A 22 -8.93 -30.45 16.59
C THR A 22 -9.72 -31.58 15.93
N VAL A 23 -9.22 -32.79 15.97
CA VAL A 23 -9.86 -33.98 15.42
C VAL A 23 -11.05 -34.40 16.32
N LYS A 24 -12.25 -34.53 15.75
CA LYS A 24 -13.51 -34.82 16.47
C LYS A 24 -13.71 -36.30 16.77
N TRP A 25 -13.32 -37.19 15.84
CA TRP A 25 -13.63 -38.61 15.83
C TRP A 25 -12.45 -39.45 16.29
N ASP A 26 -12.71 -40.62 16.84
CA ASP A 26 -11.70 -41.48 17.46
C ASP A 26 -10.57 -41.87 16.51
N SER A 27 -10.87 -41.99 15.21
CA SER A 27 -9.88 -42.19 14.16
C SER A 27 -10.34 -41.51 12.85
N VAL A 28 -9.52 -40.67 12.28
CA VAL A 28 -9.76 -39.98 11.00
C VAL A 28 -8.67 -40.36 10.03
N ALA A 29 -9.04 -41.02 8.94
CA ALA A 29 -8.11 -41.39 7.86
C ALA A 29 -7.60 -40.11 7.16
N VAL A 30 -6.29 -40.07 6.90
CA VAL A 30 -5.62 -39.04 6.11
C VAL A 30 -5.29 -39.66 4.74
N PHE A 31 -5.78 -39.06 3.69
CA PHE A 31 -5.63 -39.54 2.31
C PHE A 31 -4.55 -38.73 1.58
N GLN A 32 -3.89 -39.37 0.63
CA GLN A 32 -2.88 -38.76 -0.21
C GLN A 32 -3.47 -37.68 -1.14
N GLU A 33 -4.68 -37.96 -1.64
CA GLU A 33 -5.43 -37.06 -2.53
C GLU A 33 -6.81 -36.73 -1.92
N MET A 34 -7.51 -35.76 -2.50
CA MET A 34 -8.87 -35.35 -2.10
C MET A 34 -9.94 -36.33 -2.59
N ASP A 35 -9.68 -37.63 -2.37
CA ASP A 35 -10.55 -38.75 -2.72
C ASP A 35 -10.43 -39.86 -1.66
N ALA A 36 -11.58 -40.34 -1.19
CA ALA A 36 -11.64 -41.43 -0.21
C ALA A 36 -11.22 -42.79 -0.77
N SER A 37 -11.05 -42.93 -2.08
CA SER A 37 -10.49 -44.11 -2.73
C SER A 37 -8.98 -44.05 -2.92
N SER A 38 -8.35 -42.89 -2.63
CA SER A 38 -6.90 -42.73 -2.69
C SER A 38 -6.19 -43.43 -1.52
N GLU A 39 -4.88 -43.58 -1.63
CA GLU A 39 -4.07 -44.21 -0.59
C GLU A 39 -4.19 -43.47 0.76
N GLN A 40 -4.45 -44.23 1.82
CA GLN A 40 -4.45 -43.73 3.18
C GLN A 40 -3.00 -43.63 3.69
N THR A 41 -2.51 -42.38 3.88
CA THR A 41 -1.14 -42.13 4.31
C THR A 41 -0.95 -42.29 5.82
N SER A 42 -1.99 -41.96 6.61
CA SER A 42 -1.98 -42.03 8.08
C SER A 42 -3.39 -41.96 8.68
N ALA A 43 -3.49 -42.00 9.99
CA ALA A 43 -4.74 -41.75 10.72
C ALA A 43 -4.49 -40.80 11.90
N LEU A 44 -5.39 -39.85 12.08
CA LEU A 44 -5.39 -38.91 13.21
C LEU A 44 -6.31 -39.40 14.32
N LYS A 45 -5.89 -39.26 15.56
CA LYS A 45 -6.66 -39.65 16.77
C LYS A 45 -7.50 -38.46 17.23
N LYS A 46 -8.62 -38.75 17.88
CA LYS A 46 -9.46 -37.77 18.55
C LYS A 46 -8.66 -36.87 19.51
N GLY A 47 -8.91 -35.59 19.46
CA GLY A 47 -8.21 -34.59 20.23
C GLY A 47 -6.85 -34.16 19.70
N SER A 48 -6.35 -34.80 18.62
CA SER A 48 -5.12 -34.34 17.95
C SER A 48 -5.32 -32.94 17.39
N SER A 49 -4.41 -32.03 17.71
CA SER A 49 -4.37 -30.71 17.07
C SER A 49 -3.70 -30.81 15.72
N VAL A 50 -4.31 -30.19 14.71
CA VAL A 50 -3.79 -30.11 13.35
C VAL A 50 -3.96 -28.70 12.83
N TYR A 51 -3.09 -28.32 11.92
CA TYR A 51 -3.17 -27.05 11.21
C TYR A 51 -3.78 -27.27 9.81
N VAL A 52 -4.91 -26.62 9.51
CA VAL A 52 -5.59 -26.70 8.23
C VAL A 52 -5.06 -25.60 7.32
N ASP A 53 -4.35 -25.96 6.26
CA ASP A 53 -3.74 -25.03 5.30
C ASP A 53 -4.50 -24.90 3.99
N LEU A 54 -5.44 -25.81 3.73
CA LEU A 54 -6.22 -25.85 2.50
C LEU A 54 -7.64 -26.34 2.77
N ARG A 55 -8.62 -25.79 2.07
CA ARG A 55 -10.01 -26.27 2.08
C ARG A 55 -10.56 -26.24 0.67
N ILE A 56 -11.02 -27.40 0.15
CA ILE A 56 -11.52 -27.55 -1.21
C ILE A 56 -12.81 -28.36 -1.19
N ASP A 57 -13.81 -27.93 -1.95
CA ASP A 57 -15.03 -28.69 -2.22
C ASP A 57 -14.84 -29.52 -3.50
N GLN A 58 -14.83 -30.85 -3.36
CA GLN A 58 -14.68 -31.79 -4.45
C GLN A 58 -15.54 -33.03 -4.24
N GLY A 59 -16.27 -33.45 -5.27
CA GLY A 59 -17.09 -34.67 -5.22
C GLY A 59 -18.20 -34.63 -4.17
N GLY A 60 -18.77 -33.43 -3.86
CA GLY A 60 -19.82 -33.27 -2.85
C GLY A 60 -19.32 -33.31 -1.40
N LYS A 61 -18.02 -33.35 -1.17
CA LYS A 61 -17.36 -33.28 0.14
C LYS A 61 -16.42 -32.08 0.19
N THR A 62 -16.24 -31.55 1.40
CA THR A 62 -15.24 -30.53 1.68
C THR A 62 -14.00 -31.20 2.24
N TRP A 63 -12.87 -31.12 1.54
CA TRP A 63 -11.58 -31.66 1.93
C TRP A 63 -10.70 -30.61 2.60
N CYS A 64 -10.06 -30.97 3.71
CA CYS A 64 -9.10 -30.16 4.43
C CYS A 64 -7.70 -30.75 4.30
N GLY A 65 -6.75 -29.97 3.76
CA GLY A 65 -5.34 -30.27 3.80
C GLY A 65 -4.80 -30.04 5.23
N VAL A 66 -4.17 -31.05 5.83
CA VAL A 66 -3.75 -31.03 7.24
C VAL A 66 -2.26 -31.16 7.40
N ARG A 67 -1.72 -30.39 8.36
CA ARG A 67 -0.33 -30.43 8.84
C ARG A 67 -0.31 -30.72 10.34
N PRO A 68 0.74 -31.39 10.87
CA PRO A 68 0.88 -31.56 12.31
C PRO A 68 1.12 -30.24 13.08
N SER A 69 1.73 -29.25 12.41
CA SER A 69 1.96 -27.89 12.92
C SER A 69 2.03 -26.89 11.77
N ARG A 70 2.06 -25.59 12.08
CA ARG A 70 2.17 -24.52 11.07
C ARG A 70 3.44 -24.63 10.20
N GLN A 71 4.52 -25.17 10.76
CA GLN A 71 5.83 -25.27 10.11
C GLN A 71 6.08 -26.66 9.45
N ALA A 72 5.22 -27.65 9.73
CA ALA A 72 5.39 -28.99 9.19
C ALA A 72 4.80 -29.10 7.78
N ASN A 73 5.32 -30.04 6.99
CA ASN A 73 4.76 -30.39 5.69
C ASN A 73 3.35 -30.96 5.83
N ARG A 74 2.52 -30.79 4.78
CA ARG A 74 1.20 -31.40 4.70
C ARG A 74 1.32 -32.92 4.73
N ILE A 75 0.56 -33.56 5.62
CA ILE A 75 0.54 -35.03 5.72
C ILE A 75 -0.54 -35.68 4.84
N GLY A 76 -1.47 -34.90 4.30
CA GLY A 76 -2.52 -35.36 3.40
C GLY A 76 -3.82 -34.57 3.58
N PHE A 77 -4.94 -35.21 3.21
CA PHE A 77 -6.28 -34.61 3.20
C PHE A 77 -7.24 -35.41 4.08
N VAL A 78 -8.14 -34.71 4.75
CA VAL A 78 -9.23 -35.30 5.55
C VAL A 78 -10.58 -34.66 5.17
N ASP A 79 -11.69 -35.35 5.42
CA ASP A 79 -13.00 -34.72 5.35
C ASP A 79 -13.08 -33.61 6.41
N CYS A 80 -13.33 -32.36 6.01
CA CYS A 80 -13.37 -31.22 6.94
C CYS A 80 -14.43 -31.38 8.05
N LYS A 81 -15.46 -32.21 7.87
CA LYS A 81 -16.47 -32.51 8.90
C LYS A 81 -15.88 -33.23 10.10
N SER A 82 -14.72 -33.91 9.92
CA SER A 82 -13.98 -34.61 10.98
C SER A 82 -13.18 -33.68 11.89
N LEU A 83 -13.11 -32.39 11.56
CA LEU A 83 -12.37 -31.39 12.29
C LEU A 83 -13.30 -30.39 13.00
N GLU A 84 -12.85 -29.91 14.16
CA GLU A 84 -13.46 -28.83 14.92
C GLU A 84 -12.47 -27.67 15.03
N ARG A 85 -12.91 -26.44 14.72
CA ARG A 85 -12.06 -25.26 14.90
C ARG A 85 -11.78 -25.07 16.40
N VAL A 86 -10.53 -24.87 16.77
CA VAL A 86 -10.17 -24.37 18.10
C VAL A 86 -10.67 -22.92 18.15
N GLY A 87 -11.85 -22.72 18.74
CA GLY A 87 -12.40 -21.40 18.96
C GLY A 87 -11.59 -20.69 20.02
N SER A 88 -10.95 -19.57 19.68
CA SER A 88 -10.67 -18.56 20.69
C SER A 88 -12.02 -18.06 21.20
N ALA A 89 -12.31 -18.30 22.48
CA ALA A 89 -13.47 -17.71 23.13
C ALA A 89 -13.40 -16.20 23.02
N PRO A 90 -14.51 -15.51 22.66
CA PRO A 90 -14.50 -14.06 22.60
C PRO A 90 -14.29 -13.51 24.02
N PRO A 91 -13.45 -12.47 24.19
CA PRO A 91 -13.38 -11.76 25.45
C PRO A 91 -14.74 -11.12 25.77
N PRO A 92 -15.10 -10.92 27.05
CA PRO A 92 -16.39 -10.38 27.42
C PRO A 92 -16.54 -8.96 26.85
N VAL A 93 -17.66 -8.74 26.17
CA VAL A 93 -18.04 -7.46 25.55
C VAL A 93 -18.38 -6.47 26.67
N THR A 94 -17.47 -5.56 26.97
CA THR A 94 -17.85 -4.31 27.63
C THR A 94 -18.26 -3.31 26.53
N SER A 95 -19.52 -2.98 26.52
CA SER A 95 -20.11 -2.00 25.63
C SER A 95 -19.55 -0.60 25.89
N SER A 96 -18.72 -0.10 24.98
CA SER A 96 -18.53 1.34 24.82
C SER A 96 -18.84 1.68 23.35
N ARG A 97 -19.95 2.40 23.16
CA ARG A 97 -20.34 3.00 21.90
C ARG A 97 -19.26 4.02 21.50
N GLY A 98 -18.55 3.73 20.44
CA GLY A 98 -17.75 4.63 19.67
C GLY A 98 -17.73 4.10 18.25
N GLY A 99 -18.59 4.64 17.38
CA GLY A 99 -18.60 4.28 15.97
C GLY A 99 -17.35 4.77 15.33
N VAL A 100 -16.43 3.86 15.01
CA VAL A 100 -15.36 4.08 14.06
C VAL A 100 -15.85 3.47 12.76
N THR A 101 -16.32 4.30 11.85
CA THR A 101 -16.46 3.94 10.44
C THR A 101 -15.05 3.70 9.92
N SER A 102 -14.66 2.43 9.77
CA SER A 102 -13.45 2.06 9.05
C SER A 102 -13.66 2.39 7.57
N GLU A 103 -13.06 3.47 7.10
CA GLU A 103 -12.89 3.72 5.68
C GLU A 103 -12.12 2.56 5.04
N PRO A 104 -12.51 2.12 3.83
CA PRO A 104 -11.77 1.09 3.12
C PRO A 104 -10.38 1.63 2.77
N SER A 105 -9.34 0.90 3.17
CA SER A 105 -7.95 1.21 2.89
C SER A 105 -7.74 1.33 1.37
N ARG A 106 -7.45 2.53 0.91
CA ARG A 106 -6.92 2.81 -0.43
C ARG A 106 -5.58 2.11 -0.55
N GLY A 107 -5.46 1.17 -1.46
CA GLY A 107 -4.26 0.41 -1.88
C GLY A 107 -3.31 -0.04 -0.77
N ALA A 108 -2.85 -1.27 -0.81
CA ALA A 108 -1.90 -1.86 0.15
C ALA A 108 -0.49 -1.21 0.14
N SER A 109 -0.37 0.02 -0.32
CA SER A 109 0.84 0.82 -0.33
C SER A 109 0.86 1.68 0.92
N ALA A 110 1.60 1.19 1.92
CA ALA A 110 2.21 1.97 3.00
C ALA A 110 1.52 3.30 3.35
N GLU A 111 0.30 3.25 3.90
CA GLU A 111 -0.18 4.36 4.73
C GLU A 111 1.00 4.74 5.64
N ILE A 112 1.25 6.04 5.83
CA ILE A 112 2.14 6.47 6.91
C ILE A 112 1.51 5.91 8.18
N PRO A 113 2.04 4.82 8.80
CA PRO A 113 1.29 4.07 9.81
C PRO A 113 1.27 4.80 11.15
N LEU A 114 1.47 6.12 11.15
CA LEU A 114 1.99 6.81 12.29
C LEU A 114 1.02 7.84 12.81
N VAL A 115 0.89 7.79 14.10
CA VAL A 115 0.21 8.80 14.89
C VAL A 115 0.85 10.15 14.59
N ARG A 116 0.05 11.07 14.08
CA ARG A 116 0.42 12.48 13.94
C ARG A 116 1.02 12.94 15.27
N PRO A 117 2.17 13.62 15.31
CA PRO A 117 2.71 14.14 16.56
C PRO A 117 1.66 14.99 17.26
N ALA A 118 1.52 14.80 18.56
CA ALA A 118 0.51 15.50 19.34
C ALA A 118 0.69 17.02 19.19
N THR A 119 -0.37 17.69 18.82
CA THR A 119 -0.42 19.15 18.80
C THR A 119 -0.16 19.68 20.22
N PRO A 120 0.66 20.71 20.39
CA PRO A 120 0.83 21.34 21.70
C PRO A 120 -0.54 21.77 22.24
N THR A 121 -0.82 21.37 23.48
CA THR A 121 -1.99 21.85 24.23
C THR A 121 -1.75 23.28 24.72
N ALA A 122 -1.18 24.15 23.90
CA ALA A 122 -0.91 25.52 24.25
C ALA A 122 -2.23 26.26 24.56
N ASN A 123 -2.28 26.92 25.71
CA ASN A 123 -3.41 27.76 26.08
C ASN A 123 -3.73 28.73 24.95
N GLY A 124 -4.98 28.71 24.46
CA GLY A 124 -5.45 29.60 23.40
C GLY A 124 -5.31 29.04 21.98
N TYR A 125 -4.74 27.81 21.76
CA TYR A 125 -4.60 27.25 20.41
C TYR A 125 -5.96 27.06 19.72
N ALA A 126 -6.96 26.50 20.41
CA ALA A 126 -8.29 26.27 19.82
C ALA A 126 -8.95 27.62 19.40
N ALA A 127 -8.81 28.66 20.20
CA ALA A 127 -9.28 29.99 19.84
C ALA A 127 -8.52 30.57 18.63
N MET A 128 -7.20 30.38 18.57
CA MET A 128 -6.37 30.81 17.45
C MET A 128 -6.81 30.09 16.17
N LYS A 129 -7.01 28.78 16.22
CA LYS A 129 -7.47 27.98 15.08
C LYS A 129 -8.79 28.48 14.50
N SER A 130 -9.77 28.83 15.34
CA SER A 130 -11.05 29.41 14.90
C SER A 130 -10.94 30.84 14.34
N GLN A 131 -9.90 31.58 14.67
CA GLN A 131 -9.63 32.92 14.11
C GLN A 131 -8.87 32.83 12.78
N VAL A 132 -8.00 31.84 12.61
CA VAL A 132 -7.20 31.62 11.39
C VAL A 132 -8.02 30.94 10.32
N ILE A 133 -8.90 30.00 10.70
CA ILE A 133 -9.68 29.21 9.74
C ILE A 133 -11.14 29.64 9.83
N LYS A 134 -11.62 30.32 8.81
CA LYS A 134 -13.00 30.83 8.69
C LYS A 134 -13.67 30.15 7.51
N GLU A 135 -14.81 29.53 7.73
CA GLU A 135 -15.61 28.89 6.67
C GLU A 135 -14.78 27.93 5.77
N GLY A 136 -13.81 27.23 6.36
CA GLY A 136 -12.95 26.30 5.61
C GLY A 136 -11.84 26.98 4.78
N VAL A 137 -11.52 28.24 5.04
CA VAL A 137 -10.45 28.98 4.35
C VAL A 137 -9.52 29.62 5.37
N ILE A 138 -8.23 29.66 5.06
CA ILE A 138 -7.22 30.35 5.87
C ILE A 138 -7.33 31.86 5.67
N ASP A 139 -7.49 32.62 6.77
CA ASP A 139 -7.43 34.06 6.77
C ASP A 139 -5.97 34.56 6.76
N SER A 140 -5.39 34.61 5.56
CA SER A 140 -4.01 35.08 5.37
C SER A 140 -3.79 36.53 5.83
N GLY A 141 -4.82 37.37 5.73
CA GLY A 141 -4.75 38.77 6.23
C GLY A 141 -4.62 38.83 7.74
N TYR A 142 -5.31 37.93 8.45
CA TYR A 142 -5.17 37.85 9.90
C TYR A 142 -3.77 37.32 10.28
N ILE A 143 -3.24 36.32 9.58
CA ILE A 143 -1.87 35.83 9.82
C ILE A 143 -0.86 36.97 9.62
N ALA A 144 -0.91 37.69 8.49
CA ALA A 144 -0.02 38.82 8.22
C ALA A 144 -0.10 39.93 9.28
N THR A 145 -1.29 40.17 9.85
CA THR A 145 -1.45 41.09 10.95
C THR A 145 -0.70 40.64 12.22
N LEU A 146 -0.74 39.32 12.51
CA LEU A 146 -0.03 38.75 13.66
C LEU A 146 1.48 38.77 13.48
N GLU A 147 1.97 38.51 12.25
CA GLU A 147 3.38 38.60 11.88
C GLU A 147 3.91 40.03 12.06
N ALA A 148 3.15 41.04 11.57
CA ALA A 148 3.49 42.43 11.73
C ALA A 148 3.56 42.85 13.22
N GLN A 149 2.64 42.37 14.05
CA GLN A 149 2.68 42.57 15.50
C GLN A 149 3.90 41.89 16.14
N ALA A 150 4.26 40.68 15.68
CA ALA A 150 5.41 39.94 16.18
C ALA A 150 6.74 40.63 15.83
N ALA A 151 6.83 41.30 14.68
CA ALA A 151 7.98 42.08 14.26
C ALA A 151 8.29 43.22 15.25
N GLY A 152 7.30 43.72 16.00
CA GLY A 152 7.47 44.67 17.09
C GLY A 152 8.08 44.11 18.38
N GLY A 153 8.33 42.81 18.47
CA GLY A 153 9.21 42.17 19.46
C GLY A 153 8.56 41.74 20.76
N GLY A 154 7.26 41.66 20.90
CA GLY A 154 6.58 41.17 22.11
C GLY A 154 6.46 39.64 22.18
N ALA A 155 6.89 38.99 23.27
CA ALA A 155 6.84 37.52 23.43
C ALA A 155 5.43 36.94 23.17
N SER A 156 4.38 37.61 23.59
CA SER A 156 2.99 37.20 23.34
C SER A 156 2.61 37.33 21.85
N ALA A 157 3.07 38.37 21.15
CA ALA A 157 2.81 38.53 19.72
C ALA A 157 3.52 37.48 18.90
N VAL A 158 4.78 37.19 19.22
CA VAL A 158 5.57 36.13 18.61
C VAL A 158 4.92 34.76 18.78
N THR A 159 4.45 34.43 20.00
CA THR A 159 3.72 33.17 20.27
C THR A 159 2.43 33.09 19.47
N ARG A 160 1.68 34.16 19.33
CA ARG A 160 0.43 34.20 18.57
C ARG A 160 0.68 33.96 17.07
N ALA A 161 1.71 34.57 16.50
CA ALA A 161 2.11 34.32 15.12
C ALA A 161 2.49 32.85 14.89
N ALA A 162 3.31 32.27 15.79
CA ALA A 162 3.65 30.85 15.72
C ALA A 162 2.41 29.94 15.79
N LEU A 163 1.46 30.22 16.70
CA LEU A 163 0.22 29.44 16.80
C LEU A 163 -0.70 29.60 15.59
N ALA A 164 -0.68 30.75 14.94
CA ALA A 164 -1.44 30.98 13.71
C ALA A 164 -0.88 30.14 12.56
N HIS A 165 0.43 30.12 12.39
CA HIS A 165 1.07 29.24 11.40
C HIS A 165 0.90 27.75 11.72
N LEU A 166 0.92 27.35 13.01
CA LEU A 166 0.59 25.99 13.40
C LEU A 166 -0.82 25.60 12.94
N ALA A 167 -1.81 26.49 13.18
CA ALA A 167 -3.19 26.23 12.81
C ALA A 167 -3.37 26.14 11.27
N ALA A 168 -2.71 27.02 10.53
CA ALA A 168 -2.72 27.00 9.07
C ALA A 168 -2.04 25.74 8.51
N GLY A 169 -0.84 25.41 8.99
CA GLY A 169 -0.12 24.21 8.55
C GLY A 169 -0.88 22.92 8.84
N GLU A 170 -1.53 22.80 10.00
CA GLU A 170 -2.40 21.66 10.29
C GLU A 170 -3.64 21.61 9.41
N PHE A 171 -4.20 22.76 9.06
CA PHE A 171 -5.32 22.84 8.14
C PHE A 171 -4.88 22.37 6.74
N GLU A 172 -3.78 22.88 6.20
CA GLU A 172 -3.26 22.49 4.91
C GLU A 172 -2.93 20.98 4.85
N LEU A 173 -2.35 20.40 5.93
CA LEU A 173 -2.18 18.95 6.03
C LEU A 173 -3.51 18.20 5.96
N SER A 174 -4.58 18.76 6.55
CA SER A 174 -5.90 18.13 6.49
C SER A 174 -6.55 18.23 5.11
N GLN A 175 -6.12 19.18 4.30
CA GLN A 175 -6.50 19.33 2.89
C GLN A 175 -5.53 18.61 1.93
N HIS A 176 -4.53 17.89 2.46
CA HIS A 176 -3.47 17.23 1.69
C HIS A 176 -2.57 18.17 0.88
N GLU A 177 -2.51 19.43 1.29
CA GLU A 177 -1.67 20.46 0.69
C GLU A 177 -0.31 20.51 1.42
N ALA A 178 0.52 19.47 1.21
CA ALA A 178 1.76 19.29 1.95
C ALA A 178 2.77 20.42 1.70
N ASP A 179 2.83 21.00 0.49
CA ASP A 179 3.74 22.10 0.17
C ASP A 179 3.39 23.35 0.99
N LYS A 180 2.11 23.74 1.00
CA LYS A 180 1.63 24.87 1.81
C LYS A 180 1.82 24.62 3.31
N ALA A 181 1.62 23.38 3.74
CA ALA A 181 1.88 22.99 5.13
C ALA A 181 3.35 23.19 5.50
N VAL A 182 4.30 22.80 4.63
CA VAL A 182 5.73 23.03 4.83
C VAL A 182 6.02 24.52 5.02
N GLU A 183 5.48 25.39 4.14
CA GLU A 183 5.67 26.85 4.23
C GLU A 183 5.20 27.40 5.57
N HIS A 184 4.03 26.98 6.04
CA HIS A 184 3.50 27.41 7.33
C HIS A 184 4.35 26.92 8.52
N PHE A 185 4.82 25.66 8.49
CA PHE A 185 5.69 25.15 9.56
C PHE A 185 7.08 25.78 9.53
N GLU A 186 7.60 26.17 8.37
CA GLU A 186 8.84 26.97 8.25
C GLU A 186 8.66 28.37 8.86
N ALA A 187 7.59 29.06 8.48
CA ALA A 187 7.26 30.36 9.06
C ALA A 187 7.06 30.28 10.58
N MET A 188 6.40 29.21 11.07
CA MET A 188 6.27 28.94 12.50
C MET A 188 7.63 28.84 13.21
N GLU A 189 8.64 28.20 12.58
CA GLU A 189 9.97 28.07 13.19
C GLU A 189 10.60 29.44 13.46
N LEU A 190 10.40 30.43 12.57
CA LEU A 190 10.88 31.80 12.74
C LEU A 190 10.28 32.47 13.98
N PHE A 191 9.04 32.21 14.31
CA PHE A 191 8.32 32.75 15.45
C PHE A 191 8.39 31.87 16.71
N SER A 192 8.94 30.67 16.65
CA SER A 192 8.99 29.75 17.80
C SER A 192 10.00 30.19 18.87
N GLY A 193 11.05 30.89 18.50
CA GLY A 193 12.08 31.39 19.41
C GLY A 193 12.72 30.25 20.22
N ARG A 194 12.73 30.39 21.57
CA ARG A 194 13.24 29.34 22.49
C ARG A 194 12.15 28.48 23.12
N GLN A 195 10.90 28.57 22.63
CA GLN A 195 9.77 27.80 23.17
C GLN A 195 9.82 26.37 22.62
N ARG A 196 10.34 25.46 23.45
CA ARG A 196 10.61 24.05 23.05
C ARG A 196 9.40 23.36 22.42
N GLU A 197 8.20 23.60 22.95
CA GLU A 197 6.96 22.99 22.44
C GLU A 197 6.62 23.48 21.02
N LEU A 198 6.78 24.78 20.75
CA LEU A 198 6.53 25.35 19.43
C LEU A 198 7.57 24.90 18.42
N VAL A 199 8.86 24.87 18.80
CA VAL A 199 9.92 24.32 17.94
C VAL A 199 9.66 22.85 17.63
N LEU A 200 9.28 22.06 18.62
CA LEU A 200 8.94 20.65 18.43
C LEU A 200 7.75 20.48 17.48
N ALA A 201 6.70 21.29 17.64
CA ALA A 201 5.52 21.24 16.77
C ALA A 201 5.85 21.61 15.31
N SER A 202 6.66 22.67 15.11
CA SER A 202 7.15 23.07 13.79
C SER A 202 7.94 21.93 13.12
N LEU A 203 8.96 21.41 13.80
CA LEU A 203 9.80 20.31 13.27
C LEU A 203 8.98 19.06 12.95
N SER A 204 8.07 18.67 13.83
CA SER A 204 7.24 17.48 13.67
C SER A 204 6.21 17.65 12.55
N GLY A 205 5.56 18.81 12.48
CA GLY A 205 4.58 19.13 11.43
C GLY A 205 5.23 19.17 10.05
N ARG A 206 6.38 19.85 9.95
CA ARG A 206 7.16 19.92 8.71
C ARG A 206 7.67 18.55 8.29
N ALA A 207 8.23 17.76 9.23
CA ALA A 207 8.66 16.40 8.92
C ALA A 207 7.50 15.55 8.38
N TYR A 208 6.31 15.64 8.99
CA TYR A 208 5.14 14.91 8.52
C TYR A 208 4.70 15.35 7.11
N ALA A 209 4.70 16.65 6.82
CA ALA A 209 4.42 17.17 5.48
C ALA A 209 5.41 16.64 4.42
N LEU A 210 6.71 16.62 4.75
CA LEU A 210 7.74 16.06 3.87
C LEU A 210 7.57 14.55 3.65
N LEU A 211 7.13 13.81 4.67
CA LEU A 211 6.81 12.38 4.51
C LEU A 211 5.63 12.15 3.55
N MET A 212 4.60 13.02 3.60
CA MET A 212 3.51 12.97 2.62
C MET A 212 4.01 13.20 1.18
N LYS A 213 5.03 14.04 1.00
CA LYS A 213 5.69 14.28 -0.28
C LYS A 213 6.70 13.17 -0.66
N SER A 214 6.91 12.17 0.20
CA SER A 214 7.96 11.15 0.07
C SER A 214 9.39 11.72 0.05
N GLU A 215 9.62 12.86 0.63
CA GLU A 215 10.94 13.47 0.84
C GLU A 215 11.53 12.94 2.17
N PHE A 216 11.88 11.65 2.15
CA PHE A 216 12.23 10.88 3.36
C PHE A 216 13.53 11.36 4.02
N SER A 217 14.55 11.68 3.23
CA SER A 217 15.85 12.14 3.73
C SER A 217 15.70 13.49 4.47
N ALA A 218 15.01 14.45 3.87
CA ALA A 218 14.75 15.74 4.49
C ALA A 218 13.88 15.62 5.77
N ALA A 219 12.87 14.76 5.73
CA ALA A 219 12.04 14.48 6.89
C ALA A 219 12.86 13.89 8.05
N LEU A 220 13.78 12.95 7.76
CA LEU A 220 14.62 12.29 8.75
C LEU A 220 15.51 13.28 9.52
N GLU A 221 16.06 14.29 8.84
CA GLU A 221 16.85 15.35 9.47
C GLU A 221 16.00 16.13 10.49
N LEU A 222 14.76 16.48 10.14
CA LEU A 222 13.86 17.19 11.06
C LEU A 222 13.43 16.30 12.23
N ILE A 223 13.15 15.01 11.98
CA ILE A 223 12.84 14.03 13.02
C ILE A 223 14.02 13.92 14.00
N ALA A 224 15.26 13.86 13.50
CA ALA A 224 16.45 13.79 14.33
C ALA A 224 16.60 15.07 15.20
N ARG A 225 16.31 16.25 14.67
CA ARG A 225 16.26 17.50 15.45
C ARG A 225 15.16 17.46 16.51
N ALA A 226 13.97 17.01 16.18
CA ALA A 226 12.84 16.88 17.11
C ALA A 226 13.16 15.88 18.24
N ARG A 227 13.81 14.74 17.93
CA ARG A 227 14.24 13.74 18.92
C ARG A 227 15.28 14.29 19.91
N LYS A 228 16.14 15.24 19.51
CA LYS A 228 17.04 15.92 20.47
C LYS A 228 16.27 16.75 21.51
N ILE A 229 15.10 17.29 21.14
CA ILE A 229 14.22 18.01 22.06
C ILE A 229 13.45 17.03 22.97
N THR A 230 12.93 15.93 22.40
CA THR A 230 12.11 14.95 23.12
C THR A 230 12.63 13.52 22.85
N PRO A 231 13.73 13.11 23.54
CA PRO A 231 14.37 11.82 23.24
C PRO A 231 13.51 10.59 23.54
N GLN A 232 12.53 10.70 24.45
CA GLN A 232 11.64 9.61 24.87
C GLN A 232 10.26 9.68 24.19
N SER A 233 10.16 10.26 22.98
CA SER A 233 8.91 10.21 22.21
C SER A 233 8.81 8.93 21.42
N GLN A 234 7.81 8.10 21.74
CA GLN A 234 7.47 6.89 20.99
C GLN A 234 7.09 7.23 19.56
N GLU A 235 6.33 8.30 19.37
CA GLU A 235 5.86 8.75 18.06
C GLU A 235 7.03 9.12 17.13
N LEU A 236 7.98 9.92 17.64
CA LEU A 236 9.16 10.32 16.85
C LEU A 236 10.09 9.14 16.55
N ALA A 237 10.24 8.21 17.50
CA ALA A 237 11.03 7.00 17.27
C ALA A 237 10.38 6.09 16.23
N ALA A 238 9.06 5.89 16.31
CA ALA A 238 8.32 5.12 15.31
C ALA A 238 8.40 5.78 13.94
N LEU A 239 8.26 7.12 13.86
CA LEU A 239 8.37 7.88 12.63
C LEU A 239 9.76 7.75 12.01
N SER A 240 10.80 7.86 12.82
CA SER A 240 12.19 7.64 12.40
C SER A 240 12.39 6.23 11.83
N GLY A 241 11.91 5.20 12.54
CA GLY A 241 12.02 3.81 12.11
C GLY A 241 11.30 3.54 10.79
N TRP A 242 10.08 4.09 10.63
CA TRP A 242 9.36 3.99 9.36
C TRP A 242 10.12 4.71 8.23
N THR A 243 10.64 5.90 8.48
CA THR A 243 11.41 6.69 7.49
C THR A 243 12.68 5.96 7.07
N HIS A 244 13.43 5.40 8.02
CA HIS A 244 14.59 4.56 7.72
C HIS A 244 14.21 3.34 6.87
N TYR A 245 13.07 2.71 7.18
CA TYR A 245 12.58 1.57 6.39
C TYR A 245 12.28 1.98 4.94
N ARG A 246 11.67 3.15 4.73
CA ARG A 246 11.41 3.70 3.38
C ARG A 246 12.69 4.03 2.61
N LEU A 247 13.73 4.44 3.30
CA LEU A 247 15.08 4.68 2.76
C LEU A 247 15.92 3.40 2.59
N ASN A 248 15.33 2.21 2.75
CA ASN A 248 16.03 0.92 2.70
C ASN A 248 17.14 0.76 3.78
N GLN A 249 17.12 1.55 4.83
CA GLN A 249 18.05 1.51 5.95
C GLN A 249 17.50 0.58 7.05
N VAL A 250 17.42 -0.73 6.74
CA VAL A 250 16.64 -1.72 7.53
C VAL A 250 17.16 -1.84 8.96
N ASP A 251 18.49 -1.84 9.19
CA ASP A 251 19.06 -1.93 10.53
C ASP A 251 18.71 -0.74 11.41
N ALA A 252 18.79 0.48 10.87
CA ALA A 252 18.40 1.69 11.58
C ALA A 252 16.87 1.70 11.86
N ALA A 253 16.07 1.22 10.91
CA ALA A 253 14.64 1.06 11.08
C ALA A 253 14.30 0.13 12.25
N ILE A 254 14.93 -1.04 12.32
CA ILE A 254 14.74 -2.01 13.41
C ILE A 254 15.11 -1.38 14.76
N ALA A 255 16.27 -0.73 14.86
CA ALA A 255 16.72 -0.11 16.10
C ALA A 255 15.73 0.95 16.63
N ASP A 256 15.22 1.80 15.75
CA ASP A 256 14.26 2.85 16.10
C ASP A 256 12.88 2.29 16.45
N LEU A 257 12.41 1.26 15.72
CA LEU A 257 11.12 0.60 15.99
C LEU A 257 11.16 -0.19 17.31
N GLU A 258 12.25 -0.88 17.62
CA GLU A 258 12.45 -1.51 18.91
C GLU A 258 12.46 -0.49 20.04
N PHE A 259 13.14 0.64 19.84
CA PHE A 259 13.13 1.72 20.83
C PHE A 259 11.71 2.27 21.05
N ALA A 260 10.94 2.49 19.97
CA ALA A 260 9.55 2.91 20.07
C ALA A 260 8.69 1.91 20.84
N GLN A 261 8.86 0.61 20.60
CA GLN A 261 8.14 -0.45 21.31
C GLN A 261 8.50 -0.53 22.80
N ARG A 262 9.76 -0.25 23.18
CA ARG A 262 10.17 -0.21 24.59
C ARG A 262 9.54 0.97 25.35
N ILE A 263 9.33 2.11 24.69
CA ILE A 263 8.67 3.27 25.33
C ILE A 263 7.20 2.98 25.55
N ARG A 264 6.49 2.59 24.49
CA ARG A 264 5.07 2.23 24.56
C ARG A 264 4.74 1.20 23.47
N PRO A 265 4.30 0.00 23.84
CA PRO A 265 3.88 -1.01 22.88
C PRO A 265 2.75 -0.53 21.97
N SER A 266 2.88 -0.80 20.67
CA SER A 266 1.90 -0.47 19.64
C SER A 266 1.82 -1.59 18.61
N PRO A 267 0.62 -2.15 18.31
CA PRO A 267 0.47 -3.18 17.29
C PRO A 267 1.03 -2.77 15.92
N ARG A 268 0.74 -1.54 15.48
CA ARG A 268 1.24 -1.02 14.18
C ARG A 268 2.77 -0.97 14.11
N VAL A 269 3.43 -0.56 15.20
CA VAL A 269 4.90 -0.56 15.28
C VAL A 269 5.43 -1.99 15.32
N ALA A 270 4.74 -2.90 16.01
CA ALA A 270 5.11 -4.33 16.07
C ALA A 270 5.03 -4.98 14.68
N ASP A 271 3.97 -4.72 13.93
CA ASP A 271 3.78 -5.26 12.56
C ASP A 271 4.90 -4.77 11.63
N LEU A 272 5.25 -3.49 11.69
CA LEU A 272 6.34 -2.93 10.88
C LEU A 272 7.71 -3.50 11.31
N LEU A 273 7.95 -3.66 12.61
CA LEU A 273 9.16 -4.26 13.14
C LEU A 273 9.29 -5.73 12.70
N GLU A 274 8.19 -6.50 12.75
CA GLU A 274 8.17 -7.87 12.24
C GLU A 274 8.52 -7.92 10.74
N LYS A 275 7.95 -6.99 9.95
CA LYS A 275 8.25 -6.89 8.52
C LYS A 275 9.73 -6.56 8.29
N ALA A 276 10.27 -5.56 8.99
CA ALA A 276 11.67 -5.17 8.87
C ALA A 276 12.64 -6.31 9.28
N ASN A 277 12.31 -7.06 10.34
CA ASN A 277 13.10 -8.22 10.75
C ASN A 277 13.06 -9.36 9.72
N ARG A 278 11.91 -9.63 9.09
CA ARG A 278 11.83 -10.62 7.99
C ARG A 278 12.69 -10.21 6.81
N ASP A 279 12.61 -8.94 6.41
CA ASP A 279 13.42 -8.41 5.31
C ASP A 279 14.92 -8.54 5.63
N LYS A 280 15.35 -8.12 6.82
CA LYS A 280 16.74 -8.27 7.26
C LYS A 280 17.20 -9.73 7.19
N GLY A 281 16.47 -10.65 7.82
CA GLY A 281 16.85 -12.06 7.85
C GLY A 281 16.91 -12.72 6.46
N ALA A 282 16.11 -12.21 5.51
CA ALA A 282 16.11 -12.70 4.13
C ALA A 282 17.21 -12.07 3.26
N GLU A 283 17.69 -10.88 3.62
CA GLU A 283 18.58 -10.05 2.79
C GLU A 283 20.00 -9.90 3.37
N ASP A 284 20.33 -10.60 4.48
CA ASP A 284 21.63 -10.48 5.15
C ASP A 284 22.83 -10.76 4.23
N ASP A 285 22.71 -11.73 3.32
CA ASP A 285 23.76 -12.14 2.37
C ASP A 285 23.62 -11.45 0.99
N PHE A 286 22.74 -10.45 0.86
CA PHE A 286 22.53 -9.79 -0.43
C PHE A 286 23.66 -8.83 -0.76
N ARG A 287 24.01 -8.82 -2.04
CA ARG A 287 24.91 -7.81 -2.61
C ARG A 287 24.08 -6.58 -2.95
N GLU A 288 24.73 -5.42 -2.87
CA GLU A 288 24.13 -4.14 -3.18
C GLU A 288 24.83 -3.47 -4.36
N GLY A 289 24.08 -2.75 -5.17
CA GLY A 289 24.53 -1.84 -6.22
C GLY A 289 23.61 -0.63 -6.23
N ASP A 290 24.09 0.48 -6.76
CA ASP A 290 23.34 1.73 -6.81
C ASP A 290 23.45 2.38 -8.20
N SER A 291 22.50 3.25 -8.47
CA SER A 291 22.46 4.15 -9.61
C SER A 291 21.89 5.49 -9.18
N ARG A 292 21.58 6.36 -10.13
CA ARG A 292 21.01 7.68 -9.82
C ARG A 292 19.67 7.60 -9.12
N HIS A 293 18.77 6.68 -9.57
CA HIS A 293 17.39 6.62 -9.10
C HIS A 293 17.06 5.31 -8.37
N PHE A 294 18.01 4.35 -8.28
CA PHE A 294 17.75 3.03 -7.71
C PHE A 294 18.89 2.55 -6.79
N VAL A 295 18.47 1.87 -5.71
CA VAL A 295 19.35 1.00 -4.91
C VAL A 295 18.86 -0.44 -5.14
N ILE A 296 19.72 -1.29 -5.71
CA ILE A 296 19.38 -2.69 -5.98
C ILE A 296 20.08 -3.61 -4.99
N ARG A 297 19.31 -4.55 -4.42
CA ARG A 297 19.85 -5.64 -3.60
C ARG A 297 19.48 -6.98 -4.24
N TYR A 298 20.42 -7.92 -4.26
CA TYR A 298 20.20 -9.20 -4.92
C TYR A 298 20.93 -10.33 -4.20
N HIS A 299 20.27 -11.49 -4.12
CA HIS A 299 20.85 -12.72 -3.58
C HIS A 299 22.02 -13.19 -4.46
N GLY A 300 23.05 -13.80 -3.84
CA GLY A 300 24.25 -14.28 -4.53
C GLY A 300 24.05 -15.29 -5.67
N GLY A 301 22.84 -15.86 -5.78
CA GLY A 301 22.41 -16.68 -6.91
C GLY A 301 21.97 -15.90 -8.16
N ALA A 302 21.70 -14.59 -8.03
CA ALA A 302 21.50 -13.71 -9.18
C ALA A 302 22.87 -13.19 -9.65
N SER A 303 23.09 -13.17 -10.97
CA SER A 303 24.36 -12.69 -11.51
C SER A 303 24.46 -11.17 -11.35
N ARG A 304 25.69 -10.67 -11.15
CA ARG A 304 25.97 -9.22 -11.20
C ARG A 304 25.50 -8.62 -12.53
N GLN A 305 25.62 -9.40 -13.62
CA GLN A 305 25.20 -8.97 -14.96
C GLN A 305 23.69 -8.73 -15.00
N LEU A 306 22.89 -9.63 -14.46
CA LEU A 306 21.42 -9.46 -14.37
C LEU A 306 21.05 -8.21 -13.56
N ALA A 307 21.68 -8.01 -12.39
CA ALA A 307 21.44 -6.83 -11.57
C ALA A 307 21.78 -5.53 -12.31
N SER A 308 22.91 -5.48 -13.03
CA SER A 308 23.29 -4.31 -13.84
C SER A 308 22.32 -4.08 -15.00
N GLU A 309 21.82 -5.14 -15.63
CA GLU A 309 20.84 -5.04 -16.71
C GLU A 309 19.47 -4.54 -16.19
N VAL A 310 19.04 -5.02 -15.02
CA VAL A 310 17.82 -4.52 -14.35
C VAL A 310 17.92 -3.04 -14.06
N ILE A 311 19.06 -2.58 -13.48
CA ILE A 311 19.28 -1.15 -13.21
C ILE A 311 19.17 -0.34 -14.51
N ARG A 312 19.88 -0.74 -15.56
CA ARG A 312 19.85 -0.03 -16.84
C ARG A 312 18.44 0.10 -17.40
N ILE A 313 17.67 -0.99 -17.39
CA ILE A 313 16.29 -0.98 -17.88
C ILE A 313 15.40 -0.08 -17.00
N LEU A 314 15.58 -0.12 -15.68
CA LEU A 314 14.83 0.74 -14.77
C LEU A 314 15.16 2.22 -14.96
N GLU A 315 16.42 2.58 -15.22
CA GLU A 315 16.80 3.97 -15.52
C GLU A 315 16.14 4.45 -16.83
N ASP A 316 16.15 3.62 -17.87
CA ASP A 316 15.47 3.93 -19.15
C ASP A 316 13.95 4.10 -18.93
N GLN A 317 13.34 3.23 -18.13
CA GLN A 317 11.90 3.28 -17.79
C GLN A 317 11.56 4.46 -16.89
N PHE A 318 12.46 4.84 -15.98
CA PHE A 318 12.30 6.02 -15.12
C PHE A 318 12.18 7.29 -15.96
N GLN A 319 13.08 7.48 -16.93
CA GLN A 319 13.03 8.63 -17.84
C GLN A 319 11.75 8.66 -18.67
N SER A 320 11.28 7.49 -19.16
CA SER A 320 10.00 7.39 -19.87
C SER A 320 8.83 7.82 -18.98
N LEU A 321 8.75 7.29 -17.74
CA LEU A 321 7.67 7.61 -16.81
C LEU A 321 7.73 9.06 -16.31
N GLU A 322 8.93 9.62 -16.09
CA GLU A 322 9.11 11.03 -15.76
C GLU A 322 8.50 11.94 -16.84
N SER A 323 8.76 11.62 -18.11
CA SER A 323 8.20 12.34 -19.24
C SER A 323 6.69 12.15 -19.41
N GLU A 324 6.19 10.91 -19.18
CA GLU A 324 4.78 10.57 -19.40
C GLU A 324 3.86 11.03 -18.24
N LEU A 325 4.38 11.07 -16.99
CA LEU A 325 3.62 11.45 -15.79
C LEU A 325 3.94 12.86 -15.29
N HIS A 326 4.86 13.58 -15.95
CA HIS A 326 5.35 14.91 -15.54
C HIS A 326 5.71 14.96 -14.04
N TYR A 327 6.33 13.89 -13.55
CA TYR A 327 6.70 13.71 -12.15
C TYR A 327 7.92 12.79 -12.04
N ALA A 328 8.80 13.08 -11.09
CA ALA A 328 9.92 12.22 -10.75
C ALA A 328 9.99 12.00 -9.22
N PRO A 329 10.12 10.75 -8.75
CA PRO A 329 10.48 10.46 -7.37
C PRO A 329 11.76 11.15 -6.93
N ALA A 330 11.72 11.80 -5.76
CA ALA A 330 12.86 12.57 -5.24
C ALA A 330 13.96 11.68 -4.63
N GLU A 331 13.57 10.50 -4.12
CA GLU A 331 14.47 9.57 -3.42
C GLU A 331 14.72 8.31 -4.26
N PRO A 332 15.91 7.69 -4.15
CA PRO A 332 16.17 6.42 -4.82
C PRO A 332 15.20 5.33 -4.40
N ILE A 333 14.74 4.56 -5.38
CA ILE A 333 13.78 3.46 -5.17
C ILE A 333 14.56 2.17 -4.91
N ALA A 334 14.22 1.48 -3.83
CA ALA A 334 14.82 0.19 -3.53
C ALA A 334 14.23 -0.92 -4.40
N VAL A 335 15.10 -1.73 -5.02
CA VAL A 335 14.76 -2.88 -5.87
C VAL A 335 15.43 -4.12 -5.32
N ILE A 336 14.64 -5.13 -4.99
CA ILE A 336 15.16 -6.33 -4.33
C ILE A 336 14.89 -7.55 -5.21
N LEU A 337 15.96 -8.24 -5.59
CA LEU A 337 15.88 -9.44 -6.42
C LEU A 337 16.04 -10.69 -5.56
N TYR A 338 15.01 -11.49 -5.48
CA TYR A 338 14.94 -12.70 -4.65
C TYR A 338 15.01 -13.98 -5.47
N THR A 339 15.29 -15.10 -4.79
CA THR A 339 14.83 -16.41 -5.29
C THR A 339 13.30 -16.49 -5.14
N ARG A 340 12.64 -17.41 -5.86
CA ARG A 340 11.19 -17.56 -5.78
C ARG A 340 10.72 -17.97 -4.36
N GLU A 341 11.50 -18.80 -3.69
CA GLU A 341 11.19 -19.24 -2.33
C GLU A 341 11.28 -18.07 -1.35
N ILE A 342 12.40 -17.34 -1.34
CA ILE A 342 12.60 -16.17 -0.45
C ILE A 342 11.53 -15.11 -0.73
N PHE A 343 11.21 -14.85 -2.01
CA PHE A 343 10.16 -13.89 -2.36
C PHE A 343 8.82 -14.22 -1.71
N ARG A 344 8.40 -15.49 -1.74
CA ARG A 344 7.13 -15.93 -1.12
C ARG A 344 7.16 -15.82 0.40
N ASP A 345 8.25 -16.24 1.02
CA ASP A 345 8.40 -16.21 2.49
C ASP A 345 8.38 -14.78 3.03
N VAL A 346 9.04 -13.86 2.33
CA VAL A 346 9.13 -12.44 2.73
C VAL A 346 7.83 -11.69 2.48
N THR A 347 7.27 -11.82 1.25
CA THR A 347 6.14 -11.00 0.83
C THR A 347 4.79 -11.56 1.26
N ARG A 348 4.71 -12.88 1.47
CA ARG A 348 3.45 -13.60 1.80
C ARG A 348 2.34 -13.38 0.75
N VAL A 349 2.70 -13.00 -0.45
CA VAL A 349 1.76 -12.87 -1.57
C VAL A 349 1.35 -14.22 -2.14
N PRO A 350 0.21 -14.32 -2.85
CA PRO A 350 -0.20 -15.54 -3.53
C PRO A 350 0.84 -16.02 -4.55
N ASP A 351 0.86 -17.33 -4.81
CA ASP A 351 1.82 -18.00 -5.72
C ASP A 351 1.84 -17.46 -7.16
N TRP A 352 0.77 -16.82 -7.59
CA TRP A 352 0.64 -16.24 -8.93
C TRP A 352 1.23 -14.82 -9.03
N ALA A 353 1.56 -14.17 -7.90
CA ALA A 353 2.15 -12.83 -7.91
C ALA A 353 3.58 -12.89 -8.46
N GLY A 354 3.80 -12.18 -9.55
CA GLY A 354 5.09 -12.14 -10.25
C GLY A 354 6.03 -11.06 -9.74
N ALA A 355 5.51 -10.08 -8.98
CA ALA A 355 6.24 -8.96 -8.41
C ALA A 355 5.41 -8.32 -7.29
N LEU A 356 5.99 -7.40 -6.54
CA LEU A 356 5.32 -6.61 -5.51
C LEU A 356 6.01 -5.27 -5.34
N ASN A 357 5.23 -4.20 -5.24
CA ASN A 357 5.70 -2.90 -4.77
C ASN A 357 4.98 -2.52 -3.46
N ASP A 358 5.69 -2.59 -2.36
CA ASP A 358 5.23 -2.18 -1.03
C ASP A 358 6.02 -0.96 -0.49
N GLY A 359 6.52 -0.15 -1.42
CA GLY A 359 7.49 0.93 -1.21
C GLY A 359 8.93 0.48 -1.51
N ARG A 360 9.12 -0.82 -1.79
CA ARG A 360 10.32 -1.46 -2.34
C ARG A 360 9.84 -2.36 -3.48
N ILE A 361 10.46 -2.30 -4.63
CA ILE A 361 10.15 -3.18 -5.77
C ILE A 361 10.80 -4.54 -5.50
N ARG A 362 10.01 -5.59 -5.41
CA ARG A 362 10.44 -6.96 -5.07
C ARG A 362 10.13 -7.90 -6.22
N LEU A 363 11.14 -8.63 -6.70
CA LEU A 363 11.02 -9.52 -7.85
C LEU A 363 11.70 -10.87 -7.61
N PRO A 364 11.04 -11.99 -7.95
CA PRO A 364 11.69 -13.29 -8.02
C PRO A 364 12.41 -13.46 -9.36
N VAL A 365 13.75 -13.59 -9.35
CA VAL A 365 14.58 -13.68 -10.56
C VAL A 365 15.39 -14.98 -10.65
N GLN A 366 15.03 -16.00 -9.88
CA GLN A 366 15.76 -17.27 -9.82
C GLN A 366 15.93 -17.93 -11.21
N GLY A 367 17.17 -18.28 -11.55
CA GLY A 367 17.50 -18.95 -12.80
C GLY A 367 17.49 -18.06 -14.04
N MET A 368 17.33 -16.75 -13.87
CA MET A 368 17.42 -15.78 -14.96
C MET A 368 18.88 -15.27 -15.10
N GLU A 369 19.39 -15.29 -16.32
CA GLU A 369 20.72 -14.74 -16.65
C GLU A 369 20.62 -13.35 -17.27
N THR A 370 19.49 -13.07 -17.93
CA THR A 370 19.19 -11.79 -18.61
C THR A 370 17.76 -11.37 -18.34
N VAL A 371 17.46 -10.09 -18.57
CA VAL A 371 16.11 -9.53 -18.42
C VAL A 371 15.28 -9.89 -19.65
N SER A 372 14.26 -10.73 -19.47
CA SER A 372 13.29 -11.03 -20.52
C SER A 372 12.30 -9.86 -20.70
N GLU A 373 11.67 -9.79 -21.89
CA GLU A 373 10.62 -8.78 -22.15
C GLU A 373 9.46 -8.81 -21.13
N PRO A 374 8.94 -9.97 -20.70
CA PRO A 374 7.95 -10.03 -19.63
C PRO A 374 8.46 -9.45 -18.31
N LEU A 375 9.72 -9.70 -17.94
CA LEU A 375 10.30 -9.12 -16.73
C LEU A 375 10.46 -7.60 -16.86
N ALA A 376 10.90 -7.10 -18.03
CA ALA A 376 11.01 -5.67 -18.27
C ALA A 376 9.65 -4.96 -18.18
N ARG A 377 8.57 -5.59 -18.66
CA ARG A 377 7.20 -5.08 -18.47
C ARG A 377 6.78 -5.07 -17.00
N SER A 378 7.05 -6.16 -16.27
CA SER A 378 6.77 -6.18 -14.82
C SER A 378 7.53 -5.12 -14.06
N LEU A 379 8.80 -4.87 -14.41
CA LEU A 379 9.59 -3.76 -13.84
C LEU A 379 8.93 -2.40 -14.09
N LYS A 380 8.47 -2.12 -15.33
CA LYS A 380 7.76 -0.88 -15.65
C LYS A 380 6.44 -0.76 -14.87
N HIS A 381 5.71 -1.86 -14.73
CA HIS A 381 4.48 -1.93 -13.94
C HIS A 381 4.73 -1.54 -12.47
N GLU A 382 5.66 -2.21 -11.80
CA GLU A 382 5.99 -1.93 -10.40
C GLU A 382 6.59 -0.53 -10.21
N LEU A 383 7.41 -0.06 -11.16
CA LEU A 383 7.96 1.29 -11.13
C LEU A 383 6.86 2.34 -11.25
N THR A 384 5.87 2.10 -12.10
CA THR A 384 4.70 2.99 -12.25
C THR A 384 3.96 3.15 -10.92
N HIS A 385 3.81 2.08 -10.12
CA HIS A 385 3.22 2.19 -8.80
C HIS A 385 4.00 3.13 -7.86
N SER A 386 5.34 3.14 -7.93
CA SER A 386 6.15 4.08 -7.13
C SER A 386 5.92 5.53 -7.54
N PHE A 387 5.82 5.82 -8.85
CA PHE A 387 5.54 7.15 -9.35
C PHE A 387 4.15 7.64 -8.94
N LEU A 388 3.12 6.83 -9.16
CA LEU A 388 1.73 7.16 -8.82
C LEU A 388 1.54 7.38 -7.34
N PHE A 389 2.12 6.49 -6.51
CA PHE A 389 2.05 6.63 -5.05
C PHE A 389 2.62 7.97 -4.60
N GLN A 390 3.79 8.35 -5.10
CA GLN A 390 4.44 9.60 -4.69
C GLN A 390 3.74 10.83 -5.28
N LYS A 391 3.36 10.82 -6.57
CA LYS A 391 2.64 11.91 -7.23
C LYS A 391 1.32 12.23 -6.53
N THR A 392 0.59 11.20 -6.11
CA THR A 392 -0.73 11.36 -5.46
C THR A 392 -0.66 11.33 -3.93
N GLN A 393 0.52 11.28 -3.35
CA GLN A 393 0.72 11.16 -1.90
C GLN A 393 -0.04 9.96 -1.30
N GLY A 394 -0.05 8.82 -2.03
CA GLY A 394 -0.70 7.58 -1.62
C GLY A 394 -2.23 7.59 -1.74
N ARG A 395 -2.82 8.56 -2.40
CA ARG A 395 -4.29 8.72 -2.49
C ARG A 395 -4.90 8.16 -3.78
N CYS A 396 -4.08 7.77 -4.76
CA CYS A 396 -4.58 7.15 -5.98
C CYS A 396 -5.38 5.88 -5.66
N PRO A 397 -6.64 5.76 -6.11
CA PRO A 397 -7.42 4.55 -5.86
C PRO A 397 -6.84 3.36 -6.61
N VAL A 398 -7.01 2.15 -6.06
CA VAL A 398 -6.37 0.93 -6.60
C VAL A 398 -6.72 0.70 -8.07
N TRP A 399 -7.98 0.96 -8.48
CA TRP A 399 -8.39 0.77 -9.87
C TRP A 399 -7.61 1.68 -10.83
N LEU A 400 -7.34 2.94 -10.45
CA LEU A 400 -6.58 3.88 -11.27
C LEU A 400 -5.08 3.51 -11.26
N HIS A 401 -4.56 3.12 -10.10
CA HIS A 401 -3.20 2.63 -9.94
C HIS A 401 -2.90 1.47 -10.89
N GLU A 402 -3.76 0.44 -10.86
CA GLU A 402 -3.62 -0.76 -11.68
C GLU A 402 -3.88 -0.49 -13.17
N GLY A 403 -4.85 0.37 -13.46
CA GLY A 403 -5.17 0.75 -14.84
C GLY A 403 -4.00 1.45 -15.53
N ILE A 404 -3.40 2.45 -14.87
CA ILE A 404 -2.24 3.19 -15.39
C ILE A 404 -1.02 2.28 -15.48
N ALA A 405 -0.72 1.45 -14.45
CA ALA A 405 0.42 0.55 -14.49
C ALA A 405 0.34 -0.44 -15.67
N GLN A 406 -0.83 -1.03 -15.92
CA GLN A 406 -1.05 -1.91 -17.09
C GLN A 406 -0.91 -1.15 -18.42
N TRP A 407 -1.40 0.09 -18.50
CA TRP A 407 -1.29 0.91 -19.69
C TRP A 407 0.16 1.29 -19.99
N MET A 408 0.92 1.69 -18.96
CA MET A 408 2.35 2.05 -19.05
C MET A 408 3.25 0.85 -19.41
N GLU A 409 2.94 -0.36 -18.96
CA GLU A 409 3.66 -1.58 -19.36
C GLU A 409 3.33 -2.04 -20.80
N GLY A 410 2.43 -1.33 -21.49
CA GLY A 410 2.09 -1.57 -22.90
C GLY A 410 0.91 -2.50 -23.12
N ARG A 411 0.15 -2.89 -22.08
CA ARG A 411 -1.10 -3.66 -22.25
C ARG A 411 -2.18 -2.84 -22.91
N ARG A 412 -3.10 -3.55 -23.61
CA ARG A 412 -4.31 -3.00 -24.19
C ARG A 412 -5.47 -3.96 -23.95
N SER A 413 -6.66 -3.40 -23.76
CA SER A 413 -7.86 -4.15 -23.39
C SER A 413 -8.51 -4.92 -24.55
N GLY A 414 -8.07 -4.71 -25.79
CA GLY A 414 -8.74 -5.23 -27.00
C GLY A 414 -9.04 -6.72 -26.99
N GLN A 415 -8.11 -7.59 -26.58
CA GLN A 415 -8.37 -9.03 -26.50
C GLN A 415 -9.40 -9.42 -25.43
N ALA A 416 -9.48 -8.66 -24.33
CA ALA A 416 -10.43 -8.89 -23.25
C ALA A 416 -11.78 -8.18 -23.48
N ALA A 417 -11.87 -7.23 -24.40
CA ALA A 417 -13.03 -6.36 -24.60
C ALA A 417 -14.36 -7.12 -24.77
N PRO A 418 -14.48 -8.20 -25.55
CA PRO A 418 -15.76 -8.93 -25.66
C PRO A 418 -16.23 -9.49 -24.31
N GLN A 419 -15.33 -10.09 -23.53
CA GLN A 419 -15.66 -10.67 -22.24
C GLN A 419 -15.93 -9.58 -21.19
N LEU A 420 -15.17 -8.50 -21.18
CA LEU A 420 -15.41 -7.35 -20.31
C LEU A 420 -16.79 -6.74 -20.56
N MET A 421 -17.17 -6.52 -21.82
CA MET A 421 -18.49 -6.01 -22.18
C MET A 421 -19.61 -6.96 -21.81
N ALA A 422 -19.46 -8.27 -22.02
CA ALA A 422 -20.46 -9.25 -21.60
C ALA A 422 -20.66 -9.27 -20.07
N MET A 423 -19.60 -9.15 -19.28
CA MET A 423 -19.70 -9.04 -17.83
C MET A 423 -20.33 -7.73 -17.38
N TYR A 424 -20.00 -6.62 -18.00
CA TYR A 424 -20.60 -5.31 -17.72
C TYR A 424 -22.11 -5.32 -17.99
N GLN A 425 -22.53 -5.75 -19.18
CA GLN A 425 -23.94 -5.81 -19.60
C GLN A 425 -24.79 -6.76 -18.78
N SER A 426 -24.23 -7.88 -18.31
CA SER A 426 -24.91 -8.84 -17.46
C SER A 426 -24.99 -8.42 -15.97
N GLY A 427 -24.42 -7.29 -15.59
CA GLY A 427 -24.31 -6.84 -14.19
C GLY A 427 -23.36 -7.67 -13.32
N LYS A 428 -22.59 -8.61 -13.93
CA LYS A 428 -21.56 -9.38 -13.22
C LYS A 428 -20.32 -8.54 -12.96
N GLY A 429 -20.03 -7.57 -13.82
CA GLY A 429 -19.07 -6.52 -13.56
C GLY A 429 -19.69 -5.50 -12.62
N LYS A 430 -19.28 -5.52 -11.34
CA LYS A 430 -19.73 -4.57 -10.34
C LYS A 430 -19.34 -3.14 -10.71
N SER A 431 -20.10 -2.14 -10.23
CA SER A 431 -19.80 -0.73 -10.45
C SER A 431 -18.38 -0.36 -9.95
N LEU A 432 -17.81 0.69 -10.52
CA LEU A 432 -16.47 1.15 -10.15
C LEU A 432 -16.39 1.52 -8.67
N SER A 433 -17.40 2.21 -8.13
CA SER A 433 -17.48 2.55 -6.71
C SER A 433 -17.48 1.32 -5.78
N TYR A 434 -18.19 0.25 -6.17
CA TYR A 434 -18.17 -1.01 -5.42
C TYR A 434 -16.78 -1.65 -5.47
N ARG A 435 -16.15 -1.69 -6.65
CA ARG A 435 -14.82 -2.29 -6.82
C ARG A 435 -13.77 -1.55 -6.03
N GLU A 436 -13.79 -0.22 -6.04
CA GLU A 436 -12.89 0.60 -5.22
C GLU A 436 -13.02 0.27 -3.74
N ALA A 437 -14.24 0.26 -3.23
CA ALA A 437 -14.49 -0.03 -1.81
C ALA A 437 -14.19 -1.49 -1.40
N SER A 438 -14.16 -2.43 -2.35
CA SER A 438 -14.12 -3.87 -2.07
C SER A 438 -12.92 -4.58 -2.67
N TRP A 439 -11.94 -3.88 -3.22
CA TRP A 439 -10.84 -4.43 -4.03
C TRP A 439 -10.17 -5.66 -3.40
N MET A 440 -9.84 -5.58 -2.11
CA MET A 440 -9.19 -6.68 -1.37
C MET A 440 -10.11 -7.89 -1.09
N LYS A 441 -11.40 -7.79 -1.39
CA LYS A 441 -12.40 -8.82 -1.12
C LYS A 441 -13.02 -9.39 -2.41
N LEU A 442 -12.56 -8.96 -3.57
CA LEU A 442 -13.06 -9.41 -4.86
C LEU A 442 -12.79 -10.91 -5.05
N SER A 443 -13.77 -11.61 -5.60
CA SER A 443 -13.55 -12.97 -6.11
C SER A 443 -12.62 -12.98 -7.32
N SER A 444 -12.06 -14.13 -7.68
CA SER A 444 -11.14 -14.23 -8.83
C SER A 444 -11.75 -13.70 -10.14
N SER A 445 -13.05 -13.91 -10.37
CA SER A 445 -13.73 -13.41 -11.57
C SER A 445 -13.97 -11.90 -11.51
N GLU A 446 -14.31 -11.37 -10.33
CA GLU A 446 -14.45 -9.92 -10.11
C GLU A 446 -13.08 -9.23 -10.20
N ALA A 447 -12.01 -9.82 -9.66
CA ALA A 447 -10.65 -9.33 -9.79
C ALA A 447 -10.23 -9.27 -11.26
N TRP A 448 -10.41 -10.37 -12.02
CA TRP A 448 -10.10 -10.38 -13.45
C TRP A 448 -10.81 -9.26 -14.22
N PHE A 449 -12.10 -9.08 -13.96
CA PHE A 449 -12.89 -8.00 -14.54
C PHE A 449 -12.35 -6.63 -14.09
N SER A 450 -12.08 -6.45 -12.81
CA SER A 450 -11.64 -5.17 -12.25
C SER A 450 -10.31 -4.70 -12.82
N TYR A 451 -9.32 -5.60 -12.93
CA TYR A 451 -8.04 -5.29 -13.58
C TYR A 451 -8.20 -4.92 -15.07
N GLY A 452 -8.96 -5.73 -15.82
CA GLY A 452 -9.21 -5.46 -17.25
C GLY A 452 -10.02 -4.19 -17.48
N TRP A 453 -11.03 -3.94 -16.63
CA TRP A 453 -11.85 -2.74 -16.74
C TRP A 453 -11.10 -1.47 -16.34
N SER A 454 -10.20 -1.56 -15.36
CA SER A 454 -9.30 -0.46 -14.97
C SER A 454 -8.39 -0.03 -16.13
N LEU A 455 -7.82 -0.99 -16.85
CA LEU A 455 -7.08 -0.70 -18.07
C LEU A 455 -7.97 -0.02 -19.12
N ALA A 456 -9.17 -0.54 -19.37
CA ALA A 456 -10.12 0.03 -20.33
C ALA A 456 -10.57 1.45 -19.94
N ILE A 457 -10.71 1.76 -18.64
CA ILE A 457 -10.99 3.11 -18.16
C ILE A 457 -9.84 4.06 -18.55
N VAL A 458 -8.59 3.67 -18.29
CA VAL A 458 -7.43 4.51 -18.63
C VAL A 458 -7.34 4.74 -20.14
N GLU A 459 -7.54 3.69 -20.94
CA GLU A 459 -7.61 3.84 -22.41
C GLU A 459 -8.74 4.79 -22.86
N SER A 460 -9.90 4.71 -22.19
CA SER A 460 -11.04 5.60 -22.49
C SER A 460 -10.75 7.06 -22.14
N ILE A 461 -10.11 7.32 -21.00
CA ILE A 461 -9.70 8.66 -20.58
C ILE A 461 -8.67 9.22 -21.57
N GLU A 462 -7.67 8.43 -21.92
CA GLU A 462 -6.63 8.82 -22.86
C GLU A 462 -7.23 9.14 -24.24
N ALA A 463 -8.13 8.31 -24.73
CA ALA A 463 -8.79 8.53 -26.02
C ALA A 463 -9.70 9.77 -26.05
N SER A 464 -10.31 10.14 -24.92
CA SER A 464 -11.25 11.26 -24.83
C SER A 464 -10.63 12.59 -24.40
N SER A 465 -9.59 12.55 -23.57
CA SER A 465 -9.04 13.72 -22.86
C SER A 465 -7.52 13.83 -22.96
N GLY A 466 -6.86 12.83 -23.59
CA GLY A 466 -5.41 12.77 -23.72
C GLY A 466 -4.68 12.63 -22.37
N ALA A 467 -3.36 12.74 -22.40
CA ALA A 467 -2.50 12.69 -21.20
C ALA A 467 -2.91 13.74 -20.16
N ASP A 468 -3.31 14.95 -20.59
CA ASP A 468 -3.80 16.00 -19.71
C ASP A 468 -5.02 15.56 -18.87
N GLY A 469 -5.85 14.65 -19.38
CA GLY A 469 -7.00 14.11 -18.65
C GLY A 469 -6.57 13.26 -17.46
N LEU A 470 -5.59 12.38 -17.67
CA LEU A 470 -5.01 11.57 -16.61
C LEU A 470 -4.27 12.42 -15.57
N GLU A 471 -3.52 13.42 -16.03
CA GLU A 471 -2.80 14.34 -15.14
C GLU A 471 -3.75 15.10 -14.23
N ARG A 472 -4.79 15.74 -14.79
CA ARG A 472 -5.81 16.43 -13.98
C ARG A 472 -6.50 15.50 -12.97
N LEU A 473 -6.76 14.25 -13.36
CA LEU A 473 -7.35 13.27 -12.44
C LEU A 473 -6.38 12.91 -11.29
N LEU A 474 -5.11 12.67 -11.59
CA LEU A 474 -4.10 12.36 -10.58
C LEU A 474 -3.89 13.54 -9.62
N ASP A 475 -3.91 14.78 -10.11
CA ASP A 475 -3.82 15.98 -9.28
C ASP A 475 -5.07 16.13 -8.39
N ALA A 476 -6.26 15.85 -8.93
CA ALA A 476 -7.49 15.86 -8.15
C ALA A 476 -7.51 14.75 -7.09
N GLU A 477 -7.03 13.53 -7.40
CA GLU A 477 -6.90 12.45 -6.41
C GLU A 477 -5.95 12.83 -5.27
N ARG A 478 -4.96 13.66 -5.51
CA ARG A 478 -4.04 14.16 -4.50
C ARG A 478 -4.73 15.07 -3.47
N THR A 479 -5.66 15.92 -3.91
CA THR A 479 -6.23 17.01 -3.10
C THR A 479 -7.67 16.74 -2.65
N GLU A 480 -8.48 16.09 -3.48
CA GLU A 480 -9.90 15.92 -3.19
C GLU A 480 -10.20 14.91 -2.06
N SER A 481 -11.32 15.14 -1.36
CA SER A 481 -11.73 14.33 -0.21
C SER A 481 -12.23 12.93 -0.55
N SER A 482 -12.64 12.70 -1.81
CA SER A 482 -13.15 11.40 -2.29
C SER A 482 -12.84 11.21 -3.76
N GLY A 483 -12.82 9.94 -4.22
CA GLY A 483 -12.65 9.60 -5.65
C GLY A 483 -13.75 10.18 -6.54
N GLU A 484 -15.00 10.32 -6.03
CA GLU A 484 -16.08 10.97 -6.79
C GLU A 484 -15.84 12.47 -6.98
N ALA A 485 -15.34 13.16 -5.95
CA ALA A 485 -14.95 14.56 -6.06
C ALA A 485 -13.76 14.73 -7.02
N ALA A 486 -12.78 13.83 -6.96
CA ALA A 486 -11.65 13.83 -7.89
C ALA A 486 -12.07 13.61 -9.34
N LEU A 487 -13.00 12.69 -9.60
CA LEU A 487 -13.57 12.48 -10.93
C LEU A 487 -14.32 13.71 -11.45
N LEU A 488 -15.11 14.35 -10.57
CA LEU A 488 -15.85 15.56 -10.94
C LEU A 488 -14.90 16.72 -11.28
N GLN A 489 -13.85 16.92 -10.48
CA GLN A 489 -12.87 17.98 -10.69
C GLN A 489 -11.98 17.70 -11.90
N GLY A 490 -11.39 16.49 -11.99
CA GLY A 490 -10.40 16.15 -13.01
C GLY A 490 -11.02 15.91 -14.40
N LEU A 491 -12.18 15.23 -14.45
CA LEU A 491 -12.79 14.74 -15.69
C LEU A 491 -14.24 15.22 -15.91
N ARG A 492 -14.82 15.96 -14.99
CA ARG A 492 -16.22 16.43 -15.03
C ARG A 492 -17.24 15.27 -15.16
N THR A 493 -16.95 14.15 -14.53
CA THR A 493 -17.78 12.94 -14.54
C THR A 493 -17.89 12.35 -13.12
N ASN A 494 -18.66 11.27 -12.99
CA ASN A 494 -18.77 10.46 -11.79
C ASN A 494 -18.48 8.98 -12.09
N TYR A 495 -18.54 8.09 -11.10
CA TYR A 495 -18.28 6.66 -11.31
C TYR A 495 -19.16 6.02 -12.40
N SER A 496 -20.46 6.34 -12.44
CA SER A 496 -21.39 5.79 -13.43
C SER A 496 -21.06 6.30 -14.84
N GLY A 497 -20.86 7.61 -14.98
CA GLY A 497 -20.49 8.21 -16.26
C GLY A 497 -19.16 7.70 -16.80
N LEU A 498 -18.20 7.41 -15.92
CA LEU A 498 -16.93 6.83 -16.32
C LEU A 498 -17.08 5.36 -16.77
N ASP A 499 -17.88 4.56 -16.08
CA ASP A 499 -18.20 3.17 -16.49
C ASP A 499 -18.94 3.17 -17.84
N GLU A 500 -19.87 4.08 -18.08
CA GLU A 500 -20.60 4.23 -19.35
C GLU A 500 -19.70 4.66 -20.50
N ALA A 501 -18.83 5.65 -20.27
CA ALA A 501 -17.86 6.12 -21.27
C ALA A 501 -16.87 5.01 -21.65
N THR A 502 -16.42 4.22 -20.66
CA THR A 502 -15.56 3.06 -20.88
C THR A 502 -16.24 1.99 -21.74
N ALA A 503 -17.50 1.67 -21.44
CA ALA A 503 -18.28 0.73 -22.25
C ALA A 503 -18.47 1.21 -23.69
N GLU A 504 -18.70 2.48 -23.88
CA GLU A 504 -18.81 3.09 -25.22
C GLU A 504 -17.46 3.06 -25.97
N TYR A 505 -16.36 3.37 -25.27
CA TYR A 505 -15.01 3.27 -25.84
C TYR A 505 -14.71 1.85 -26.33
N LEU A 506 -14.92 0.82 -25.48
CA LEU A 506 -14.69 -0.58 -25.85
C LEU A 506 -15.52 -1.00 -27.05
N ARG A 507 -16.81 -0.58 -27.12
CA ARG A 507 -17.71 -0.88 -28.24
C ARG A 507 -17.19 -0.28 -29.53
N LYS A 508 -16.82 1.01 -29.51
CA LYS A 508 -16.36 1.73 -30.71
C LYS A 508 -15.00 1.27 -31.19
N THR A 509 -14.10 0.94 -30.28
CA THR A 509 -12.70 0.69 -30.63
C THR A 509 -12.43 -0.78 -30.98
N TYR A 510 -13.10 -1.72 -30.28
CA TYR A 510 -12.74 -3.14 -30.35
C TYR A 510 -13.87 -4.09 -30.77
N LEU A 511 -15.14 -3.64 -30.81
CA LEU A 511 -16.29 -4.52 -31.02
C LEU A 511 -17.13 -4.12 -32.25
N GLN A 512 -16.59 -3.31 -33.15
CA GLN A 512 -17.22 -2.96 -34.44
C GLN A 512 -17.17 -4.13 -35.41
#